data_6b83d94f3af9c46b5ef7bd17523086c6
#
_entry.id   6b83d94f3af9c46b5ef7bd17523086c6
#
_cell.length_a   1.000
_cell.length_b   1.000
_cell.length_c   1.000
_cell.angle_alpha   90.00
_cell.angle_beta   90.00
_cell.angle_gamma   90.00
#
_symmetry.space_group_name_H-M   'P 1'
#
loop_
_entity.id
_entity.type
_entity.pdbx_description
1 polymer ?
#
loop_
_entity_poly.entity_id
_entity_poly.type
_entity_poly.pdbx_seq_one_letter_code
_entity_poly.pdbx_strand_id
1 'polypeptide(L)'
;MRQMFEHDTTVIYMHENKRTTRHTFNTLNGLGVEGIIFDYGATLDTNGNHWGQVIWHAYQKANVPVSEADYRTAYVHVERTLATNKIIMPDFTFDAVLSTKLQMQLAYLRDVKALDVPQLELDIMHDILLSELAFDLKKVIDHSRLVLEELHEHYPLVLVSNFYGNIEAVLNDYLMRDLFKRVVESSVVGVRKPDPKIFALGVEALNLPAEKVLVVGDSFDKDIVPAHSLGCVTAWFKGEAWEEKPHDENLARLIIKDMEDLLD
;
A
#
# COMPACT_ATOMS: atom_id res chain seq x y z
N MET A 1 -6.07 44.81 -8.71
CA MET A 1 -5.24 44.35 -7.58
C MET A 1 -5.56 42.89 -7.38
N ARG A 2 -4.80 41.96 -8.01
CA ARG A 2 -4.95 40.50 -7.86
C ARG A 2 -4.07 40.11 -6.68
N GLN A 3 -4.66 39.69 -5.57
CA GLN A 3 -3.95 38.98 -4.53
C GLN A 3 -3.65 37.56 -5.07
N MET A 4 -2.38 37.31 -5.36
CA MET A 4 -1.86 35.96 -5.53
C MET A 4 -1.84 35.31 -4.15
N PHE A 5 -2.59 34.24 -3.97
CA PHE A 5 -2.38 33.32 -2.85
C PHE A 5 -1.11 32.55 -3.12
N GLU A 6 -0.05 32.88 -2.43
CA GLU A 6 1.13 32.02 -2.33
C GLU A 6 0.69 30.73 -1.62
N HIS A 7 0.62 29.64 -2.37
CA HIS A 7 0.50 28.32 -1.76
C HIS A 7 1.82 28.02 -1.07
N ASP A 8 1.78 27.90 0.25
CA ASP A 8 2.90 27.45 1.06
C ASP A 8 3.23 26.00 0.69
N THR A 9 4.30 25.82 -0.09
CA THR A 9 4.77 24.54 -0.64
C THR A 9 5.78 23.85 0.28
N THR A 10 5.79 24.18 1.56
CA THR A 10 6.73 23.57 2.51
C THR A 10 6.40 22.08 2.71
N VAL A 11 7.34 21.22 2.33
CA VAL A 11 7.30 19.77 2.62
C VAL A 11 7.67 19.55 4.08
N ILE A 12 6.87 18.78 4.80
CA ILE A 12 7.12 18.41 6.20
C ILE A 12 7.69 16.99 6.23
N TYR A 13 8.90 16.85 6.76
CA TYR A 13 9.53 15.57 7.05
C TYR A 13 9.25 15.20 8.51
N MET A 14 8.56 14.08 8.73
CA MET A 14 8.27 13.56 10.07
C MET A 14 9.44 12.66 10.51
N HIS A 15 10.01 12.96 11.69
CA HIS A 15 11.12 12.20 12.28
C HIS A 15 10.82 11.83 13.74
N GLU A 16 11.34 10.66 14.12
CA GLU A 16 11.15 9.99 15.40
C GLU A 16 11.36 10.87 16.65
N ASN A 17 10.32 10.89 17.49
CA ASN A 17 10.49 11.10 18.94
C ASN A 17 9.42 10.28 19.66
N LYS A 18 9.72 8.99 19.91
CA LYS A 18 8.82 8.10 20.67
C LYS A 18 8.75 8.51 22.13
N ARG A 19 7.68 9.14 22.54
CA ARG A 19 7.24 9.21 23.94
C ARG A 19 5.73 9.07 23.99
N THR A 20 5.26 8.22 24.93
CA THR A 20 3.87 8.08 25.36
C THR A 20 3.20 9.44 25.60
N THR A 21 2.54 9.95 24.59
CA THR A 21 1.80 11.23 24.66
C THR A 21 0.43 11.02 24.03
N ARG A 22 -0.57 11.64 24.60
CA ARG A 22 -1.87 11.84 23.95
C ARG A 22 -1.59 12.34 22.53
N HIS A 23 -2.00 11.59 21.52
CA HIS A 23 -1.91 12.01 20.14
C HIS A 23 -2.70 13.31 19.98
N THR A 24 -2.10 14.31 19.38
CA THR A 24 -2.69 15.65 19.31
C THR A 24 -3.18 16.00 17.91
N PHE A 25 -2.79 15.21 16.90
CA PHE A 25 -3.10 15.44 15.47
C PHE A 25 -2.81 16.87 15.01
N ASN A 26 -1.82 17.52 15.65
CA ASN A 26 -1.49 18.91 15.38
C ASN A 26 -1.15 19.15 13.92
N THR A 27 -0.43 18.20 13.31
CA THR A 27 -0.02 18.27 11.91
C THR A 27 -1.24 18.19 10.99
N LEU A 28 -2.11 17.20 11.16
CA LEU A 28 -3.31 17.02 10.32
C LEU A 28 -4.31 18.17 10.52
N ASN A 29 -4.53 18.60 11.77
CA ASN A 29 -5.38 19.74 12.07
C ASN A 29 -4.83 21.05 11.49
N GLY A 30 -3.50 21.26 11.57
CA GLY A 30 -2.82 22.42 10.98
C GLY A 30 -2.92 22.48 9.45
N LEU A 31 -3.05 21.33 8.80
CA LEU A 31 -3.29 21.20 7.36
C LEU A 31 -4.78 21.31 6.99
N GLY A 32 -5.67 21.37 7.97
CA GLY A 32 -7.12 21.46 7.78
C GLY A 32 -7.73 20.16 7.24
N VAL A 33 -7.12 19.00 7.52
CA VAL A 33 -7.62 17.67 7.13
C VAL A 33 -8.89 17.36 7.91
N GLU A 34 -9.92 16.88 7.21
CA GLU A 34 -11.22 16.48 7.79
C GLU A 34 -11.60 15.03 7.44
N GLY A 35 -10.83 14.36 6.57
CA GLY A 35 -11.02 12.95 6.22
C GLY A 35 -9.78 12.38 5.54
N ILE A 36 -9.63 11.05 5.59
CA ILE A 36 -8.41 10.39 5.12
C ILE A 36 -8.75 9.26 4.16
N ILE A 37 -8.01 9.19 3.06
CA ILE A 37 -8.02 8.08 2.11
C ILE A 37 -6.69 7.35 2.24
N PHE A 38 -6.74 6.03 2.43
CA PHE A 38 -5.57 5.16 2.44
C PHE A 38 -5.51 4.28 1.18
N ASP A 39 -4.33 4.06 0.63
CA ASP A 39 -4.04 2.87 -0.14
C ASP A 39 -3.85 1.67 0.81
N TYR A 40 -3.93 0.44 0.26
CA TYR A 40 -3.70 -0.79 1.01
C TYR A 40 -2.31 -1.37 0.76
N GLY A 41 -2.03 -1.81 -0.48
CA GLY A 41 -0.83 -2.57 -0.82
C GLY A 41 0.43 -1.74 -0.76
N ALA A 42 1.42 -2.21 -0.07
CA ALA A 42 2.65 -1.51 0.29
C ALA A 42 2.48 -0.33 1.28
N THR A 43 1.26 0.16 1.47
CA THR A 43 0.95 1.22 2.43
C THR A 43 0.61 0.66 3.81
N LEU A 44 -0.50 -0.09 3.93
CA LEU A 44 -0.96 -0.63 5.22
C LEU A 44 -0.32 -1.96 5.58
N ASP A 45 0.20 -2.70 4.61
CA ASP A 45 0.63 -4.08 4.78
C ASP A 45 2.16 -4.28 4.80
N THR A 46 2.95 -3.34 4.27
CA THR A 46 4.42 -3.47 4.25
C THR A 46 5.18 -2.21 4.65
N ASN A 47 4.51 -1.28 5.34
CA ASN A 47 5.15 -0.08 5.90
C ASN A 47 5.89 0.77 4.85
N GLY A 48 5.23 1.04 3.72
CA GLY A 48 5.79 1.81 2.60
C GLY A 48 6.71 1.02 1.65
N ASN A 49 7.05 -0.23 1.97
CA ASN A 49 7.97 -1.02 1.15
C ASN A 49 7.22 -1.72 0.01
N HIS A 50 7.72 -1.57 -1.20
CA HIS A 50 7.12 -2.21 -2.36
C HIS A 50 7.15 -3.74 -2.27
N TRP A 51 6.03 -4.42 -2.54
CA TRP A 51 5.89 -5.88 -2.42
C TRP A 51 6.95 -6.68 -3.19
N GLY A 52 7.42 -6.17 -4.33
CA GLY A 52 8.51 -6.81 -5.05
C GLY A 52 9.81 -6.87 -4.26
N GLN A 53 10.12 -5.86 -3.45
CA GLN A 53 11.31 -5.86 -2.59
C GLN A 53 11.08 -6.75 -1.36
N VAL A 54 9.91 -6.66 -0.74
CA VAL A 54 9.56 -7.50 0.42
C VAL A 54 9.69 -8.99 0.10
N ILE A 55 9.14 -9.42 -1.05
CA ILE A 55 9.26 -10.83 -1.48
C ILE A 55 10.71 -11.16 -1.87
N TRP A 56 11.45 -10.24 -2.52
CA TRP A 56 12.85 -10.47 -2.86
C TRP A 56 13.71 -10.72 -1.61
N HIS A 57 13.52 -9.92 -0.57
CA HIS A 57 14.21 -10.14 0.71
C HIS A 57 13.87 -11.49 1.35
N ALA A 58 12.63 -11.94 1.23
CA ALA A 58 12.25 -13.29 1.67
C ALA A 58 12.94 -14.38 0.85
N TYR A 59 13.05 -14.23 -0.49
CA TYR A 59 13.81 -15.16 -1.34
C TYR A 59 15.28 -15.23 -0.94
N GLN A 60 15.92 -14.09 -0.66
CA GLN A 60 17.31 -14.03 -0.19
C GLN A 60 17.48 -14.72 1.17
N LYS A 61 16.58 -14.43 2.12
CA LYS A 61 16.61 -15.02 3.46
C LYS A 61 16.39 -16.53 3.44
N ALA A 62 15.51 -17.00 2.57
CA ALA A 62 15.27 -18.43 2.33
C ALA A 62 16.36 -19.11 1.49
N ASN A 63 17.36 -18.36 1.02
CA ASN A 63 18.42 -18.85 0.12
C ASN A 63 17.88 -19.52 -1.15
N VAL A 64 16.80 -19.01 -1.74
CA VAL A 64 16.29 -19.51 -3.02
C VAL A 64 17.33 -19.23 -4.11
N PRO A 65 17.82 -20.26 -4.85
CA PRO A 65 18.98 -20.12 -5.73
C PRO A 65 18.61 -19.53 -7.11
N VAL A 66 18.12 -18.28 -7.10
CA VAL A 66 17.76 -17.51 -8.31
C VAL A 66 18.45 -16.16 -8.34
N SER A 67 18.69 -15.62 -9.52
CA SER A 67 19.18 -14.24 -9.65
C SER A 67 18.06 -13.23 -9.39
N GLU A 68 18.43 -12.01 -8.95
CA GLU A 68 17.45 -10.92 -8.82
C GLU A 68 16.75 -10.61 -10.15
N ALA A 69 17.46 -10.69 -11.27
CA ALA A 69 16.90 -10.43 -12.60
C ALA A 69 15.81 -11.44 -12.97
N ASP A 70 16.04 -12.72 -12.69
CA ASP A 70 15.05 -13.79 -12.93
C ASP A 70 13.85 -13.63 -11.99
N TYR A 71 14.10 -13.35 -10.70
CA TYR A 71 13.05 -13.06 -9.74
C TYR A 71 12.19 -11.87 -10.19
N ARG A 72 12.81 -10.75 -10.59
CA ARG A 72 12.08 -9.56 -11.07
C ARG A 72 11.20 -9.88 -12.28
N THR A 73 11.71 -10.72 -13.19
CA THR A 73 10.95 -11.17 -14.35
C THR A 73 9.74 -12.02 -13.93
N ALA A 74 9.93 -12.96 -13.01
CA ALA A 74 8.86 -13.79 -12.46
C ALA A 74 7.80 -12.96 -11.72
N TYR A 75 8.23 -12.03 -10.87
CA TYR A 75 7.35 -11.13 -10.16
C TYR A 75 6.44 -10.32 -11.11
N VAL A 76 7.03 -9.65 -12.09
CA VAL A 76 6.28 -8.85 -13.08
C VAL A 76 5.33 -9.73 -13.91
N HIS A 77 5.77 -10.93 -14.30
CA HIS A 77 4.92 -11.88 -15.02
C HIS A 77 3.68 -12.26 -14.22
N VAL A 78 3.87 -12.62 -12.94
CA VAL A 78 2.75 -13.01 -12.06
C VAL A 78 1.81 -11.85 -11.80
N GLU A 79 2.31 -10.66 -11.47
CA GLU A 79 1.47 -9.47 -11.26
C GLU A 79 0.60 -9.14 -12.49
N ARG A 80 1.19 -9.20 -13.69
CA ARG A 80 0.44 -8.99 -14.95
C ARG A 80 -0.61 -10.07 -15.18
N THR A 81 -0.27 -11.33 -14.89
CA THR A 81 -1.19 -12.45 -15.03
C THR A 81 -2.37 -12.32 -14.09
N LEU A 82 -2.15 -11.99 -12.83
CA LEU A 82 -3.20 -11.78 -11.84
C LEU A 82 -4.07 -10.55 -12.15
N ALA A 83 -3.49 -9.50 -12.74
CA ALA A 83 -4.23 -8.30 -13.12
C ALA A 83 -5.19 -8.53 -14.31
N THR A 84 -4.92 -9.53 -15.17
CA THR A 84 -5.68 -9.79 -16.40
C THR A 84 -6.59 -11.02 -16.30
N ASN A 85 -6.30 -11.94 -15.37
CA ASN A 85 -7.03 -13.19 -15.21
C ASN A 85 -7.69 -13.26 -13.82
N LYS A 86 -8.91 -13.77 -13.77
CA LYS A 86 -9.65 -13.96 -12.51
C LYS A 86 -9.18 -15.23 -11.78
N ILE A 87 -7.95 -15.20 -11.28
CA ILE A 87 -7.34 -16.29 -10.51
C ILE A 87 -7.66 -16.13 -9.03
N ILE A 88 -7.56 -14.89 -8.53
CA ILE A 88 -7.90 -14.58 -7.15
C ILE A 88 -9.43 -14.53 -7.01
N MET A 89 -9.95 -15.34 -6.10
CA MET A 89 -11.37 -15.40 -5.82
C MET A 89 -11.78 -14.33 -4.80
N PRO A 90 -13.05 -13.85 -4.82
CA PRO A 90 -13.49 -12.76 -3.94
C PRO A 90 -13.42 -13.08 -2.44
N ASP A 91 -13.36 -14.35 -2.07
CA ASP A 91 -13.27 -14.84 -0.68
C ASP A 91 -11.85 -15.18 -0.23
N PHE A 92 -10.83 -14.99 -1.10
CA PHE A 92 -9.45 -15.24 -0.72
C PHE A 92 -8.98 -14.25 0.34
N THR A 93 -8.46 -14.78 1.45
CA THR A 93 -7.68 -14.01 2.44
C THR A 93 -6.36 -13.56 1.83
N PHE A 94 -5.64 -12.68 2.51
CA PHE A 94 -4.34 -12.24 2.00
C PHE A 94 -3.32 -13.39 1.93
N ASP A 95 -3.34 -14.31 2.89
CA ASP A 95 -2.48 -15.51 2.87
C ASP A 95 -2.75 -16.37 1.63
N ALA A 96 -4.01 -16.52 1.23
CA ALA A 96 -4.35 -17.25 0.00
C ALA A 96 -3.84 -16.51 -1.26
N VAL A 97 -3.93 -15.18 -1.30
CA VAL A 97 -3.35 -14.37 -2.38
C VAL A 97 -1.83 -14.53 -2.43
N LEU A 98 -1.17 -14.41 -1.29
CA LEU A 98 0.30 -14.51 -1.20
C LEU A 98 0.78 -15.91 -1.59
N SER A 99 0.14 -16.95 -1.08
CA SER A 99 0.43 -18.34 -1.47
C SER A 99 0.30 -18.55 -2.98
N THR A 100 -0.78 -18.04 -3.58
CA THR A 100 -1.00 -18.13 -5.04
C THR A 100 0.11 -17.42 -5.81
N LYS A 101 0.51 -16.21 -5.39
CA LYS A 101 1.61 -15.47 -6.01
C LYS A 101 2.94 -16.23 -5.95
N LEU A 102 3.28 -16.76 -4.78
CA LEU A 102 4.52 -17.51 -4.58
C LEU A 102 4.54 -18.80 -5.42
N GLN A 103 3.45 -19.55 -5.44
CA GLN A 103 3.33 -20.75 -6.28
C GLN A 103 3.54 -20.41 -7.76
N MET A 104 2.90 -19.36 -8.26
CA MET A 104 3.04 -18.92 -9.65
C MET A 104 4.45 -18.43 -9.97
N GLN A 105 5.12 -17.72 -9.05
CA GLN A 105 6.50 -17.27 -9.24
C GLN A 105 7.47 -18.45 -9.32
N LEU A 106 7.39 -19.38 -8.36
CA LEU A 106 8.24 -20.56 -8.33
C LEU A 106 8.02 -21.47 -9.55
N ALA A 107 6.76 -21.66 -9.96
CA ALA A 107 6.42 -22.42 -11.16
C ALA A 107 7.01 -21.76 -12.43
N TYR A 108 6.85 -20.43 -12.57
CA TYR A 108 7.44 -19.68 -13.69
C TYR A 108 8.97 -19.83 -13.74
N LEU A 109 9.64 -19.65 -12.60
CA LEU A 109 11.11 -19.75 -12.50
C LEU A 109 11.60 -21.15 -12.92
N ARG A 110 10.89 -22.19 -12.53
CA ARG A 110 11.18 -23.57 -12.99
C ARG A 110 10.94 -23.73 -14.49
N ASP A 111 9.81 -23.25 -15.00
CA ASP A 111 9.44 -23.41 -16.41
C ASP A 111 10.42 -22.71 -17.35
N VAL A 112 10.99 -21.57 -16.96
CA VAL A 112 12.06 -20.88 -17.69
C VAL A 112 13.46 -21.41 -17.38
N LYS A 113 13.57 -22.45 -16.55
CA LYS A 113 14.84 -23.07 -16.11
C LYS A 113 15.78 -22.13 -15.35
N ALA A 114 15.26 -21.08 -14.74
CA ALA A 114 16.01 -20.24 -13.81
C ALA A 114 16.12 -20.89 -12.41
N LEU A 115 15.25 -21.88 -12.13
CA LEU A 115 15.25 -22.68 -10.91
C LEU A 115 15.09 -24.17 -11.30
N ASP A 116 16.18 -24.92 -11.21
CA ASP A 116 16.21 -26.37 -11.58
C ASP A 116 16.25 -27.22 -10.31
N VAL A 117 15.07 -27.41 -9.71
CA VAL A 117 14.89 -28.20 -8.48
C VAL A 117 13.69 -29.14 -8.62
N PRO A 118 13.67 -30.28 -7.89
CA PRO A 118 12.52 -31.17 -7.81
C PRO A 118 11.27 -30.49 -7.23
N GLN A 119 10.07 -31.01 -7.56
CA GLN A 119 8.80 -30.45 -7.06
C GLN A 119 8.76 -30.35 -5.53
N LEU A 120 9.27 -31.35 -4.81
CA LEU A 120 9.30 -31.34 -3.35
C LEU A 120 10.09 -30.15 -2.80
N GLU A 121 11.19 -29.78 -3.44
CA GLU A 121 11.97 -28.61 -3.01
C GLU A 121 11.25 -27.30 -3.31
N LEU A 122 10.49 -27.20 -4.42
CA LEU A 122 9.62 -26.06 -4.68
C LEU A 122 8.54 -25.91 -3.61
N ASP A 123 7.91 -27.01 -3.20
CA ASP A 123 6.87 -27.01 -2.17
C ASP A 123 7.46 -26.55 -0.82
N ILE A 124 8.66 -27.03 -0.47
CA ILE A 124 9.37 -26.58 0.74
C ILE A 124 9.74 -25.10 0.66
N MET A 125 10.25 -24.63 -0.48
CA MET A 125 10.56 -23.20 -0.68
C MET A 125 9.31 -22.33 -0.55
N HIS A 126 8.20 -22.78 -1.15
CA HIS A 126 6.92 -22.09 -1.03
C HIS A 126 6.50 -21.93 0.45
N ASP A 127 6.53 -23.01 1.21
CA ASP A 127 6.10 -23.00 2.62
C ASP A 127 7.00 -22.12 3.51
N ILE A 128 8.31 -22.14 3.25
CA ILE A 128 9.27 -21.27 3.95
C ILE A 128 8.97 -19.81 3.63
N LEU A 129 8.84 -19.45 2.34
CA LEU A 129 8.57 -18.09 1.89
C LEU A 129 7.24 -17.57 2.44
N LEU A 130 6.19 -18.39 2.36
CA LEU A 130 4.87 -18.01 2.87
C LEU A 130 4.91 -17.77 4.38
N SER A 131 5.55 -18.65 5.14
CA SER A 131 5.67 -18.56 6.60
C SER A 131 6.42 -17.29 7.04
N GLU A 132 7.54 -17.00 6.40
CA GLU A 132 8.35 -15.80 6.68
C GLU A 132 7.58 -14.52 6.37
N LEU A 133 6.95 -14.44 5.21
CA LEU A 133 6.19 -13.28 4.79
C LEU A 133 4.94 -13.07 5.65
N ALA A 134 4.19 -14.13 5.98
CA ALA A 134 3.01 -14.04 6.83
C ALA A 134 3.34 -13.55 8.25
N PHE A 135 4.49 -13.97 8.81
CA PHE A 135 4.94 -13.54 10.12
C PHE A 135 5.29 -12.03 10.18
N ASP A 136 6.02 -11.53 9.17
CA ASP A 136 6.42 -10.12 9.12
C ASP A 136 5.23 -9.23 8.74
N LEU A 137 4.38 -9.69 7.81
CA LEU A 137 3.14 -9.03 7.43
C LEU A 137 2.23 -8.80 8.63
N LYS A 138 2.02 -9.84 9.45
CA LYS A 138 1.13 -9.75 10.62
C LYS A 138 1.55 -8.64 11.57
N LYS A 139 2.83 -8.43 11.81
CA LYS A 139 3.33 -7.34 12.67
C LYS A 139 2.99 -5.96 12.11
N VAL A 140 3.19 -5.78 10.79
CA VAL A 140 2.89 -4.50 10.13
C VAL A 140 1.39 -4.24 10.13
N ILE A 141 0.57 -5.25 9.81
CA ILE A 141 -0.88 -5.14 9.82
C ILE A 141 -1.42 -4.81 11.23
N ASP A 142 -0.94 -5.51 12.26
CA ASP A 142 -1.36 -5.23 13.64
C ASP A 142 -1.00 -3.79 14.05
N HIS A 143 0.18 -3.29 13.65
CA HIS A 143 0.60 -1.91 13.88
C HIS A 143 -0.29 -0.91 13.11
N SER A 144 -0.46 -1.11 11.81
CA SER A 144 -1.31 -0.25 10.97
C SER A 144 -2.75 -0.21 11.48
N ARG A 145 -3.30 -1.37 11.92
CA ARG A 145 -4.65 -1.45 12.48
C ARG A 145 -4.79 -0.58 13.73
N LEU A 146 -3.83 -0.62 14.66
CA LEU A 146 -3.86 0.23 15.86
C LEU A 146 -3.85 1.72 15.52
N VAL A 147 -3.05 2.14 14.56
CA VAL A 147 -3.03 3.53 14.08
C VAL A 147 -4.34 3.91 13.40
N LEU A 148 -4.91 3.01 12.57
CA LEU A 148 -6.20 3.24 11.94
C LEU A 148 -7.35 3.33 12.95
N GLU A 149 -7.34 2.50 14.02
CA GLU A 149 -8.33 2.58 15.11
C GLU A 149 -8.29 3.96 15.76
N GLU A 150 -7.11 4.50 16.07
CA GLU A 150 -6.95 5.83 16.66
C GLU A 150 -7.41 6.93 15.69
N LEU A 151 -7.01 6.87 14.40
CA LEU A 151 -7.45 7.83 13.40
C LEU A 151 -8.96 7.78 13.15
N HIS A 152 -9.56 6.60 13.19
CA HIS A 152 -11.00 6.40 12.98
C HIS A 152 -11.87 7.10 14.03
N GLU A 153 -11.39 7.26 15.26
CA GLU A 153 -12.08 8.02 16.32
C GLU A 153 -12.21 9.52 15.97
N HIS A 154 -11.36 10.03 15.07
CA HIS A 154 -11.25 11.47 14.78
C HIS A 154 -11.60 11.84 13.33
N TYR A 155 -11.40 10.92 12.39
CA TYR A 155 -11.57 11.15 10.96
C TYR A 155 -12.37 10.03 10.28
N PRO A 156 -13.28 10.34 9.35
CA PRO A 156 -13.84 9.34 8.47
C PRO A 156 -12.73 8.81 7.53
N LEU A 157 -12.58 7.48 7.48
CA LEU A 157 -11.58 6.81 6.66
C LEU A 157 -12.22 6.15 5.43
N VAL A 158 -11.53 6.20 4.29
CA VAL A 158 -11.89 5.51 3.05
C VAL A 158 -10.66 4.76 2.55
N LEU A 159 -10.85 3.55 2.03
CA LEU A 159 -9.79 2.83 1.33
C LEU A 159 -9.95 2.99 -0.18
N VAL A 160 -8.83 3.26 -0.89
CA VAL A 160 -8.77 3.32 -2.35
C VAL A 160 -7.60 2.47 -2.83
N SER A 161 -7.84 1.30 -3.41
CA SER A 161 -6.77 0.37 -3.77
C SER A 161 -6.91 -0.24 -5.16
N ASN A 162 -5.77 -0.45 -5.81
CA ASN A 162 -5.67 -1.36 -6.95
C ASN A 162 -5.55 -2.79 -6.42
N PHE A 163 -6.63 -3.57 -6.51
CA PHE A 163 -6.65 -4.92 -5.96
C PHE A 163 -7.36 -5.90 -6.91
N TYR A 164 -7.54 -7.17 -6.49
CA TYR A 164 -7.94 -8.29 -7.36
C TYR A 164 -9.43 -8.66 -7.28
N GLY A 165 -10.24 -7.94 -6.51
CA GLY A 165 -11.67 -8.23 -6.29
C GLY A 165 -11.98 -8.85 -4.93
N ASN A 166 -10.98 -8.94 -4.04
CA ASN A 166 -11.08 -9.60 -2.75
C ASN A 166 -10.67 -8.74 -1.55
N ILE A 167 -10.46 -7.43 -1.73
CA ILE A 167 -9.98 -6.57 -0.64
C ILE A 167 -10.93 -6.57 0.58
N GLU A 168 -12.23 -6.73 0.37
CA GLU A 168 -13.22 -6.86 1.45
C GLU A 168 -12.94 -8.09 2.33
N ALA A 169 -12.60 -9.24 1.73
CA ALA A 169 -12.24 -10.46 2.47
C ALA A 169 -10.94 -10.27 3.27
N VAL A 170 -9.95 -9.62 2.66
CA VAL A 170 -8.66 -9.29 3.30
C VAL A 170 -8.87 -8.37 4.50
N LEU A 171 -9.64 -7.30 4.35
CA LEU A 171 -9.91 -6.35 5.44
C LEU A 171 -10.70 -6.99 6.58
N ASN A 172 -11.65 -7.88 6.28
CA ASN A 172 -12.39 -8.63 7.30
C ASN A 172 -11.49 -9.60 8.07
N ASP A 173 -10.59 -10.31 7.38
CA ASP A 173 -9.64 -11.25 8.00
C ASP A 173 -8.71 -10.54 9.01
N TYR A 174 -8.29 -9.32 8.67
CA TYR A 174 -7.44 -8.47 9.52
C TYR A 174 -8.21 -7.55 10.49
N LEU A 175 -9.53 -7.68 10.59
CA LEU A 175 -10.39 -6.87 11.46
C LEU A 175 -10.29 -5.36 11.21
N MET A 176 -10.05 -4.96 9.96
CA MET A 176 -9.92 -3.55 9.56
C MET A 176 -11.11 -3.03 8.74
N ARG A 177 -12.03 -3.93 8.28
CA ARG A 177 -13.11 -3.52 7.39
C ARG A 177 -14.00 -2.42 7.96
N ASP A 178 -14.36 -2.55 9.21
CA ASP A 178 -15.29 -1.61 9.90
C ASP A 178 -14.67 -0.25 10.20
N LEU A 179 -13.34 -0.11 10.07
CA LEU A 179 -12.65 1.17 10.20
C LEU A 179 -12.86 2.07 8.98
N PHE A 180 -13.27 1.50 7.83
CA PHE A 180 -13.47 2.26 6.61
C PHE A 180 -14.95 2.49 6.31
N LYS A 181 -15.34 3.77 6.20
CA LYS A 181 -16.67 4.19 5.74
C LYS A 181 -17.01 3.59 4.37
N ARG A 182 -16.02 3.51 3.48
CA ARG A 182 -16.13 2.91 2.14
C ARG A 182 -14.80 2.33 1.67
N VAL A 183 -14.91 1.27 0.88
CA VAL A 183 -13.81 0.67 0.13
C VAL A 183 -14.05 0.91 -1.35
N VAL A 184 -13.07 1.48 -2.04
CA VAL A 184 -13.04 1.72 -3.48
C VAL A 184 -11.96 0.83 -4.09
N GLU A 185 -12.36 -0.30 -4.63
CA GLU A 185 -11.47 -1.28 -5.23
C GLU A 185 -11.51 -1.20 -6.76
N SER A 186 -10.33 -1.12 -7.39
CA SER A 186 -10.22 -0.90 -8.84
C SER A 186 -10.92 -1.95 -9.69
N SER A 187 -10.87 -3.23 -9.30
CA SER A 187 -11.53 -4.33 -10.02
C SER A 187 -13.06 -4.29 -9.93
N VAL A 188 -13.60 -3.63 -8.89
CA VAL A 188 -15.04 -3.46 -8.68
C VAL A 188 -15.57 -2.23 -9.40
N VAL A 189 -14.85 -1.10 -9.29
CA VAL A 189 -15.31 0.18 -9.86
C VAL A 189 -14.91 0.36 -11.34
N GLY A 190 -14.03 -0.49 -11.88
CA GLY A 190 -13.59 -0.44 -13.28
C GLY A 190 -12.62 0.72 -13.58
N VAL A 191 -12.13 1.43 -12.57
CA VAL A 191 -11.13 2.49 -12.68
C VAL A 191 -9.98 2.14 -11.76
N ARG A 192 -8.74 2.38 -12.19
CA ARG A 192 -7.55 2.04 -11.41
C ARG A 192 -6.53 3.17 -11.39
N LYS A 193 -5.74 3.27 -10.34
CA LYS A 193 -4.57 4.13 -10.25
C LYS A 193 -3.61 3.84 -11.41
N PRO A 194 -3.01 4.83 -12.06
CA PRO A 194 -2.93 6.25 -11.65
C PRO A 194 -4.07 7.15 -12.18
N ASP A 195 -5.18 6.63 -12.71
CA ASP A 195 -6.31 7.49 -13.10
C ASP A 195 -6.87 8.19 -11.84
N PRO A 196 -6.84 9.55 -11.76
CA PRO A 196 -7.32 10.29 -10.59
C PRO A 196 -8.79 10.07 -10.29
N LYS A 197 -9.58 9.58 -11.25
CA LYS A 197 -11.00 9.29 -11.03
C LYS A 197 -11.24 8.31 -9.88
N ILE A 198 -10.29 7.38 -9.61
CA ILE A 198 -10.46 6.44 -8.50
C ILE A 198 -10.41 7.17 -7.15
N PHE A 199 -9.53 8.17 -7.00
CA PHE A 199 -9.48 9.01 -5.81
C PHE A 199 -10.68 9.95 -5.71
N ALA A 200 -11.19 10.45 -6.86
CA ALA A 200 -12.43 11.25 -6.86
C ALA A 200 -13.61 10.46 -6.28
N LEU A 201 -13.71 9.14 -6.53
CA LEU A 201 -14.70 8.28 -5.88
C LEU A 201 -14.50 8.18 -4.36
N GLY A 202 -13.25 8.19 -3.90
CA GLY A 202 -12.93 8.21 -2.47
C GLY A 202 -13.30 9.54 -1.80
N VAL A 203 -13.00 10.67 -2.45
CA VAL A 203 -13.37 12.02 -2.01
C VAL A 203 -14.90 12.17 -1.94
N GLU A 204 -15.61 11.70 -2.96
CA GLU A 204 -17.08 11.66 -2.97
C GLU A 204 -17.64 10.83 -1.79
N ALA A 205 -17.03 9.68 -1.50
CA ALA A 205 -17.45 8.82 -0.38
C ALA A 205 -17.26 9.48 0.99
N LEU A 206 -16.26 10.34 1.14
CA LEU A 206 -16.08 11.17 2.34
C LEU A 206 -17.11 12.28 2.42
N ASN A 207 -17.65 12.75 1.30
CA ASN A 207 -18.52 13.92 1.18
C ASN A 207 -17.82 15.20 1.70
N LEU A 208 -16.54 15.37 1.35
CA LEU A 208 -15.69 16.49 1.70
C LEU A 208 -15.11 17.14 0.43
N PRO A 209 -14.75 18.42 0.45
CA PRO A 209 -13.97 19.01 -0.63
C PRO A 209 -12.53 18.41 -0.63
N ALA A 210 -11.94 18.29 -1.82
CA ALA A 210 -10.66 17.59 -1.99
C ALA A 210 -9.53 18.16 -1.12
N GLU A 211 -9.48 19.49 -0.96
CA GLU A 211 -8.48 20.19 -0.12
C GLU A 211 -8.57 19.87 1.38
N LYS A 212 -9.64 19.19 1.81
CA LYS A 212 -9.85 18.72 3.18
C LYS A 212 -9.55 17.23 3.35
N VAL A 213 -9.16 16.56 2.28
CA VAL A 213 -8.91 15.13 2.27
C VAL A 213 -7.40 14.88 2.18
N LEU A 214 -6.88 14.11 3.15
CA LEU A 214 -5.55 13.55 3.08
C LEU A 214 -5.57 12.23 2.30
N VAL A 215 -4.66 12.05 1.36
CA VAL A 215 -4.40 10.76 0.70
C VAL A 215 -3.05 10.24 1.15
N VAL A 216 -3.03 9.04 1.70
CA VAL A 216 -1.83 8.33 2.17
C VAL A 216 -1.55 7.15 1.25
N GLY A 217 -0.35 7.06 0.69
CA GLY A 217 0.05 5.97 -0.18
C GLY A 217 1.57 5.89 -0.35
N ASP A 218 2.06 4.70 -0.75
CA ASP A 218 3.49 4.43 -0.96
C ASP A 218 3.97 4.82 -2.35
N SER A 219 3.11 4.69 -3.36
CA SER A 219 3.48 4.90 -4.75
C SER A 219 3.35 6.36 -5.16
N PHE A 220 4.50 7.03 -5.39
CA PHE A 220 4.48 8.41 -5.82
C PHE A 220 3.65 8.63 -7.08
N ASP A 221 3.86 7.77 -8.10
CA ASP A 221 3.18 7.91 -9.40
C ASP A 221 1.70 7.48 -9.37
N LYS A 222 1.34 6.52 -8.48
CA LYS A 222 -0.02 5.96 -8.44
C LYS A 222 -0.91 6.58 -7.38
N ASP A 223 -0.32 7.17 -6.32
CA ASP A 223 -1.08 7.73 -5.20
C ASP A 223 -0.90 9.24 -5.11
N ILE A 224 0.34 9.71 -5.03
CA ILE A 224 0.63 11.12 -4.74
C ILE A 224 0.27 12.01 -5.93
N VAL A 225 0.79 11.72 -7.11
CA VAL A 225 0.52 12.52 -8.31
C VAL A 225 -0.97 12.63 -8.63
N PRO A 226 -1.75 11.53 -8.74
CA PRO A 226 -3.17 11.65 -9.07
C PRO A 226 -4.01 12.29 -7.96
N ALA A 227 -3.72 12.05 -6.67
CA ALA A 227 -4.40 12.69 -5.56
C ALA A 227 -4.11 14.20 -5.52
N HIS A 228 -2.86 14.60 -5.69
CA HIS A 228 -2.46 16.00 -5.79
C HIS A 228 -3.16 16.71 -6.95
N SER A 229 -3.32 16.06 -8.10
CA SER A 229 -4.01 16.64 -9.27
C SER A 229 -5.49 16.96 -9.01
N LEU A 230 -6.11 16.32 -8.03
CA LEU A 230 -7.47 16.62 -7.57
C LEU A 230 -7.52 17.73 -6.51
N GLY A 231 -6.37 18.20 -6.03
CA GLY A 231 -6.27 19.18 -4.94
C GLY A 231 -6.28 18.58 -3.54
N CYS A 232 -6.12 17.25 -3.40
CA CYS A 232 -6.00 16.62 -2.09
C CYS A 232 -4.67 16.97 -1.42
N VAL A 233 -4.67 16.99 -0.08
CA VAL A 233 -3.46 16.93 0.72
C VAL A 233 -2.87 15.52 0.56
N THR A 234 -1.54 15.38 0.45
CA THR A 234 -0.91 14.10 0.19
C THR A 234 0.17 13.78 1.21
N ALA A 235 0.17 12.55 1.70
CA ALA A 235 1.22 11.97 2.53
C ALA A 235 1.88 10.81 1.78
N TRP A 236 3.15 10.97 1.43
CA TRP A 236 3.92 9.92 0.80
C TRP A 236 4.55 9.02 1.87
N PHE A 237 4.11 7.75 1.92
CA PHE A 237 4.69 6.74 2.77
C PHE A 237 5.94 6.18 2.11
N LYS A 238 7.09 6.80 2.39
CA LYS A 238 8.34 6.57 1.67
C LYS A 238 9.13 5.43 2.29
N GLY A 239 8.92 4.20 1.78
CA GLY A 239 9.71 3.02 2.05
C GLY A 239 10.65 2.65 0.90
N GLU A 240 11.04 1.36 0.84
CA GLU A 240 11.89 0.81 -0.22
C GLU A 240 11.11 0.68 -1.54
N ALA A 241 11.54 1.40 -2.57
CA ALA A 241 10.88 1.42 -3.86
C ALA A 241 11.26 0.20 -4.73
N TRP A 242 10.38 -0.18 -5.69
CA TRP A 242 10.72 -1.17 -6.73
C TRP A 242 11.85 -0.72 -7.64
N GLU A 243 11.84 0.55 -7.98
CA GLU A 243 12.87 1.24 -8.75
C GLU A 243 13.07 2.63 -8.15
N GLU A 244 14.31 2.98 -7.86
CA GLU A 244 14.64 4.33 -7.43
C GLU A 244 14.48 5.30 -8.61
N LYS A 245 13.64 6.31 -8.43
CA LYS A 245 13.40 7.37 -9.41
C LYS A 245 13.42 8.72 -8.71
N PRO A 246 13.92 9.77 -9.37
CA PRO A 246 13.75 11.13 -8.87
C PRO A 246 12.26 11.51 -8.96
N HIS A 247 11.74 12.07 -7.89
CA HIS A 247 10.38 12.61 -7.81
C HIS A 247 10.40 14.08 -7.42
N ASP A 248 9.40 14.85 -7.84
CA ASP A 248 9.16 16.17 -7.30
C ASP A 248 8.45 16.05 -5.95
N GLU A 249 9.25 15.92 -4.88
CA GLU A 249 8.74 15.72 -3.52
C GLU A 249 7.82 16.87 -3.03
N ASN A 250 7.83 18.03 -3.69
CA ASN A 250 6.90 19.13 -3.36
C ASN A 250 5.43 18.77 -3.63
N LEU A 251 5.15 17.71 -4.38
CA LEU A 251 3.79 17.20 -4.56
C LEU A 251 3.28 16.42 -3.34
N ALA A 252 4.17 15.99 -2.44
CA ALA A 252 3.82 15.37 -1.17
C ALA A 252 3.88 16.42 -0.05
N ARG A 253 2.74 16.72 0.56
CA ARG A 253 2.69 17.67 1.68
C ARG A 253 3.37 17.10 2.92
N LEU A 254 3.22 15.79 3.14
CA LEU A 254 3.88 15.03 4.19
C LEU A 254 4.72 13.91 3.57
N ILE A 255 5.88 13.63 4.16
CA ILE A 255 6.67 12.43 3.88
C ILE A 255 6.80 11.68 5.20
N ILE A 256 6.18 10.52 5.26
CA ILE A 256 6.13 9.66 6.45
C ILE A 256 6.95 8.39 6.24
N LYS A 257 7.44 7.81 7.31
CA LYS A 257 8.18 6.54 7.33
C LYS A 257 7.57 5.49 8.25
N ASP A 258 6.61 5.92 9.06
CA ASP A 258 5.80 5.07 9.92
C ASP A 258 4.36 5.59 9.91
N MET A 259 3.39 4.69 10.08
CA MET A 259 1.98 5.08 10.20
C MET A 259 1.71 5.96 11.41
N GLU A 260 2.48 5.77 12.52
CA GLU A 260 2.39 6.60 13.72
C GLU A 260 2.70 8.09 13.46
N ASP A 261 3.47 8.41 12.40
CA ASP A 261 3.75 9.80 12.02
C ASP A 261 2.47 10.60 11.73
N LEU A 262 1.35 9.92 11.45
CA LEU A 262 0.05 10.55 11.24
C LEU A 262 -0.68 10.95 12.54
N LEU A 263 -0.19 10.50 13.69
CA LEU A 263 -0.82 10.75 14.99
C LEU A 263 -0.27 12.01 15.70
N ASP A 264 0.77 12.64 15.14
CA ASP A 264 1.45 13.81 15.72
C ASP A 264 0.75 15.16 15.51
#